data_0a610f52af82a3abee0843ca59f658f7
#
_entry.id   0a610f52af82a3abee0843ca59f658f7
#
_cell.length_a   1.000
_cell.length_b   1.000
_cell.length_c   1.000
_cell.angle_alpha   90.00
_cell.angle_beta   90.00
_cell.angle_gamma   90.00
#
_symmetry.space_group_name_H-M   'P 1'
#
loop_
_entity.id
_entity.type
_entity.pdbx_description
1 polymer ?
#
loop_
_entity_poly.entity_id
_entity_poly.type
_entity_poly.pdbx_seq_one_letter_code
_entity_poly.pdbx_strand_id
1 'polypeptide(L)'
;MAAVLGVLSLPAVGAPPVLRVGEPRHMLSNEHVDLKLALAPEGTNLLQLVIRDHLRSTNRAVLQTAIRVPEAARLSIPEGFESLGPAGSDLWVLPASQDPRLLYLGLSTEGLALPSQTLDLFVRRIDGPAHLCIWQFDGAGGLSLSVQSRDGLTESDRLQLPVGSHAHHNLGLSASGVTTVWLQARATVGGTNAWSPETPILFSVEPVPETPFRLGTPRRVSADSLEVTLTGTPGHTTRLETSTNLVEWESLGPVTADFDPVVLTLPAPVASPTRFFRTR
;
A
#
# COMPACT_ATOMS: atom_id res chain seq x y z
N MET A 1 -34.00 -49.34 -41.98
CA MET A 1 -34.05 -48.57 -40.74
C MET A 1 -32.63 -48.39 -40.24
N ALA A 2 -32.03 -47.22 -40.46
CA ALA A 2 -30.68 -46.96 -39.99
C ALA A 2 -30.79 -46.11 -38.69
N ALA A 3 -30.22 -46.60 -37.60
CA ALA A 3 -30.17 -45.88 -36.31
C ALA A 3 -29.04 -44.86 -36.37
N VAL A 4 -29.38 -43.59 -36.26
CA VAL A 4 -28.40 -42.50 -36.05
C VAL A 4 -28.05 -42.41 -34.57
N LEU A 5 -26.84 -42.80 -34.23
CA LEU A 5 -26.28 -42.53 -32.89
C LEU A 5 -25.91 -41.03 -32.85
N GLY A 6 -26.69 -40.24 -32.12
CA GLY A 6 -26.33 -38.85 -31.78
C GLY A 6 -25.20 -38.86 -30.74
N VAL A 7 -24.04 -38.34 -31.10
CA VAL A 7 -22.96 -38.02 -30.16
C VAL A 7 -23.38 -36.79 -29.35
N LEU A 8 -23.80 -36.98 -28.12
CA LEU A 8 -23.98 -35.87 -27.17
C LEU A 8 -22.55 -35.33 -26.78
N SER A 9 -22.20 -34.20 -27.37
CA SER A 9 -21.06 -33.43 -26.90
C SER A 9 -21.41 -32.84 -25.53
N LEU A 10 -20.79 -33.36 -24.48
CA LEU A 10 -20.85 -32.72 -23.18
C LEU A 10 -20.18 -31.33 -23.30
N PRO A 11 -20.77 -30.28 -22.72
CA PRO A 11 -20.12 -28.97 -22.69
C PRO A 11 -18.78 -29.13 -21.98
N ALA A 12 -17.73 -28.55 -22.55
CA ALA A 12 -16.44 -28.45 -21.88
C ALA A 12 -16.67 -27.79 -20.53
N VAL A 13 -16.39 -28.52 -19.46
CA VAL A 13 -16.39 -27.96 -18.10
C VAL A 13 -15.27 -26.92 -18.11
N GLY A 14 -15.64 -25.64 -18.16
CA GLY A 14 -14.67 -24.55 -18.10
C GLY A 14 -13.76 -24.74 -16.89
N ALA A 15 -12.47 -24.40 -17.04
CA ALA A 15 -11.52 -24.48 -15.93
C ALA A 15 -12.08 -23.70 -14.73
N PRO A 16 -11.99 -24.22 -13.51
CA PRO A 16 -12.47 -23.53 -12.35
C PRO A 16 -11.75 -22.17 -12.22
N PRO A 17 -12.43 -21.12 -11.74
CA PRO A 17 -11.84 -19.80 -11.63
C PRO A 17 -10.62 -19.82 -10.71
N VAL A 18 -9.61 -19.02 -11.04
CA VAL A 18 -8.47 -18.76 -10.15
C VAL A 18 -8.97 -18.01 -8.94
N LEU A 19 -8.73 -18.55 -7.76
CA LEU A 19 -9.05 -17.89 -6.50
C LEU A 19 -7.82 -17.15 -6.00
N ARG A 20 -7.90 -15.83 -5.92
CA ARG A 20 -6.92 -15.01 -5.23
C ARG A 20 -7.12 -15.18 -3.72
N VAL A 21 -6.01 -15.39 -2.98
CA VAL A 21 -6.04 -15.41 -1.53
C VAL A 21 -5.78 -13.99 -1.03
N GLY A 22 -6.79 -13.37 -0.42
CA GLY A 22 -6.76 -11.99 0.08
C GLY A 22 -7.25 -10.95 -0.94
N GLU A 23 -7.72 -9.82 -0.41
CA GLU A 23 -8.14 -8.68 -1.21
C GLU A 23 -6.94 -7.85 -1.65
N PRO A 24 -6.97 -7.25 -2.88
CA PRO A 24 -5.93 -6.33 -3.31
C PRO A 24 -5.91 -5.09 -2.41
N ARG A 25 -4.72 -4.50 -2.26
CA ARG A 25 -4.60 -3.22 -1.55
C ARG A 25 -5.41 -2.15 -2.29
N HIS A 26 -6.12 -1.34 -1.52
CA HIS A 26 -6.83 -0.20 -2.05
C HIS A 26 -5.86 0.95 -2.32
N MET A 27 -5.76 1.36 -3.59
CA MET A 27 -4.92 2.49 -3.99
C MET A 27 -5.66 3.80 -3.72
N LEU A 28 -5.06 4.65 -2.89
CA LEU A 28 -5.51 6.00 -2.59
C LEU A 28 -4.76 6.98 -3.49
N SER A 29 -5.47 7.84 -4.23
CA SER A 29 -4.86 8.65 -5.31
C SER A 29 -5.12 10.14 -5.21
N ASN A 30 -6.35 10.56 -5.04
CA ASN A 30 -6.78 11.98 -5.03
C ASN A 30 -7.93 12.26 -4.07
N GLU A 31 -8.20 11.32 -3.18
CA GLU A 31 -9.19 11.47 -2.12
C GLU A 31 -8.64 12.35 -0.97
N HIS A 32 -9.53 12.86 -0.13
CA HIS A 32 -9.18 13.32 1.20
C HIS A 32 -9.19 12.13 2.17
N VAL A 33 -8.03 11.83 2.71
CA VAL A 33 -7.86 10.78 3.73
C VAL A 33 -7.02 11.27 4.88
N ASP A 34 -7.28 10.75 6.08
CA ASP A 34 -6.44 11.00 7.23
C ASP A 34 -5.75 9.70 7.68
N LEU A 35 -4.49 9.82 7.99
CA LEU A 35 -3.83 8.89 8.88
C LEU A 35 -4.31 9.21 10.30
N LYS A 36 -5.27 8.41 10.75
CA LYS A 36 -5.97 8.64 12.01
C LYS A 36 -5.44 7.76 13.12
N LEU A 37 -5.16 8.38 14.25
CA LEU A 37 -4.89 7.69 15.50
C LEU A 37 -6.20 7.41 16.22
N ALA A 38 -6.38 6.17 16.64
CA ALA A 38 -7.55 5.68 17.35
C ALA A 38 -7.12 4.76 18.50
N LEU A 39 -8.00 4.56 19.47
CA LEU A 39 -7.85 3.45 20.41
C LEU A 39 -8.17 2.14 19.70
N ALA A 40 -7.41 1.10 19.97
CA ALA A 40 -7.75 -0.23 19.52
C ALA A 40 -9.06 -0.70 20.16
N PRO A 41 -9.78 -1.65 19.52
CA PRO A 41 -11.01 -2.18 20.08
C PRO A 41 -10.86 -2.69 21.51
N GLU A 42 -11.95 -2.71 22.25
CA GLU A 42 -12.06 -2.95 23.69
C GLU A 42 -11.06 -3.95 24.27
N GLY A 43 -10.41 -3.57 25.37
CA GLY A 43 -9.57 -4.42 26.21
C GLY A 43 -8.05 -4.29 25.99
N THR A 44 -7.59 -3.52 25.02
CA THR A 44 -6.13 -3.44 24.72
C THR A 44 -5.46 -2.15 25.16
N ASN A 45 -6.15 -1.06 25.45
CA ASN A 45 -5.61 0.28 25.73
C ASN A 45 -4.50 0.73 24.76
N LEU A 46 -4.41 0.09 23.59
CA LEU A 46 -3.38 0.36 22.60
C LEU A 46 -3.87 1.38 21.58
N LEU A 47 -2.99 2.30 21.25
CA LEU A 47 -3.16 3.17 20.10
C LEU A 47 -3.02 2.33 18.81
N GLN A 48 -3.80 2.67 17.79
CA GLN A 48 -3.64 2.11 16.45
C GLN A 48 -3.74 3.20 15.39
N LEU A 49 -3.11 2.95 14.24
CA LEU A 49 -3.21 3.78 13.05
C LEU A 49 -4.24 3.15 12.09
N VAL A 50 -5.14 3.98 11.58
CA VAL A 50 -6.09 3.60 10.53
C VAL A 50 -6.11 4.70 9.46
N ILE A 51 -6.54 4.37 8.25
CA ILE A 51 -6.82 5.35 7.20
C ILE A 51 -8.30 5.72 7.26
N ARG A 52 -8.61 6.97 7.57
CA ARG A 52 -9.96 7.53 7.46
C ARG A 52 -10.18 8.02 6.04
N ASP A 53 -11.04 7.35 5.29
CA ASP A 53 -11.49 7.76 3.96
C ASP A 53 -12.72 8.66 4.12
N HIS A 54 -12.56 9.98 3.88
CA HIS A 54 -13.64 10.95 4.07
C HIS A 54 -14.72 10.82 3.00
N LEU A 55 -14.35 10.49 1.76
CA LEU A 55 -15.30 10.32 0.66
C LEU A 55 -16.28 9.17 0.92
N ARG A 56 -15.79 8.07 1.49
CA ARG A 56 -16.59 6.87 1.78
C ARG A 56 -17.04 6.79 3.23
N SER A 57 -16.66 7.75 4.06
CA SER A 57 -16.96 7.79 5.50
C SER A 57 -16.60 6.49 6.24
N THR A 58 -15.48 5.86 5.86
CA THR A 58 -15.03 4.57 6.42
C THR A 58 -13.60 4.63 6.94
N ASN A 59 -13.28 3.75 7.89
CA ASN A 59 -11.91 3.50 8.32
C ASN A 59 -11.40 2.24 7.60
N ARG A 60 -10.19 2.32 7.04
CA ARG A 60 -9.52 1.19 6.40
C ARG A 60 -8.32 0.76 7.23
N ALA A 61 -8.05 -0.53 7.24
CA ALA A 61 -6.80 -1.04 7.79
C ALA A 61 -5.63 -0.52 6.91
N VAL A 62 -4.61 0.03 7.55
CA VAL A 62 -3.43 0.57 6.85
C VAL A 62 -2.80 -0.47 5.92
N LEU A 63 -2.66 -1.71 6.39
CA LEU A 63 -2.09 -2.82 5.61
C LEU A 63 -2.88 -3.19 4.35
N GLN A 64 -4.13 -2.72 4.23
CA GLN A 64 -4.99 -2.93 3.06
C GLN A 64 -4.99 -1.74 2.11
N THR A 65 -4.11 -0.76 2.33
CA THR A 65 -4.03 0.46 1.52
C THR A 65 -2.63 0.71 0.99
N ALA A 66 -2.54 1.46 -0.11
CA ALA A 66 -1.32 2.03 -0.62
C ALA A 66 -1.61 3.45 -1.11
N ILE A 67 -0.69 4.37 -0.93
CA ILE A 67 -0.81 5.77 -1.34
C ILE A 67 -0.07 5.94 -2.66
N ARG A 68 -0.80 6.34 -3.70
CA ARG A 68 -0.22 6.75 -4.99
C ARG A 68 0.26 8.18 -4.91
N VAL A 69 1.52 8.39 -5.28
CA VAL A 69 2.12 9.73 -5.45
C VAL A 69 2.45 9.89 -6.93
N PRO A 70 1.57 10.55 -7.71
CA PRO A 70 1.69 10.62 -9.15
C PRO A 70 2.83 11.55 -9.58
N GLU A 71 3.25 11.47 -10.85
CA GLU A 71 4.25 12.36 -11.45
C GLU A 71 3.86 13.85 -11.31
N ALA A 72 2.56 14.16 -11.25
CA ALA A 72 2.07 15.51 -11.01
C ALA A 72 2.46 16.10 -9.64
N ALA A 73 2.92 15.27 -8.69
CA ALA A 73 3.43 15.69 -7.39
C ALA A 73 4.91 16.09 -7.43
N ARG A 74 5.61 15.81 -8.54
CA ARG A 74 7.04 16.08 -8.69
C ARG A 74 7.33 17.56 -8.87
N LEU A 75 8.27 18.06 -8.10
CA LEU A 75 8.85 19.40 -8.24
C LEU A 75 10.37 19.31 -8.09
N SER A 76 11.06 20.38 -8.56
CA SER A 76 12.46 20.58 -8.28
C SER A 76 12.62 21.41 -7.00
N ILE A 77 13.48 21.00 -6.09
CA ILE A 77 13.80 21.73 -4.86
C ILE A 77 14.46 23.08 -5.23
N PRO A 78 13.84 24.23 -4.85
CA PRO A 78 14.43 25.51 -5.15
C PRO A 78 15.63 25.82 -4.23
N GLU A 79 16.48 26.78 -4.64
CA GLU A 79 17.51 27.34 -3.79
C GLU A 79 16.88 27.95 -2.51
N GLY A 80 17.56 27.79 -1.38
CA GLY A 80 17.06 28.21 -0.06
C GLY A 80 16.22 27.17 0.67
N PHE A 81 15.95 26.00 0.03
CA PHE A 81 15.21 24.90 0.62
C PHE A 81 16.05 23.60 0.73
N GLU A 82 17.37 23.75 0.88
CA GLU A 82 18.32 22.64 0.93
C GLU A 82 18.07 21.69 2.13
N SER A 83 17.33 22.13 3.13
CA SER A 83 16.87 21.27 4.22
C SER A 83 15.92 20.15 3.78
N LEU A 84 15.25 20.29 2.62
CA LEU A 84 14.42 19.26 2.00
C LEU A 84 15.25 18.29 1.13
N GLY A 85 16.42 18.73 0.65
CA GLY A 85 17.32 17.99 -0.21
C GLY A 85 18.16 18.94 -1.08
N PRO A 86 19.09 18.44 -1.91
CA PRO A 86 19.91 19.29 -2.77
C PRO A 86 19.07 20.14 -3.70
N ALA A 87 19.41 21.44 -3.84
CA ALA A 87 18.77 22.32 -4.80
C ALA A 87 18.83 21.73 -6.22
N GLY A 88 17.72 21.83 -6.97
CA GLY A 88 17.58 21.27 -8.31
C GLY A 88 17.25 19.77 -8.34
N SER A 89 17.32 19.06 -7.22
CA SER A 89 16.88 17.65 -7.18
C SER A 89 15.36 17.52 -7.13
N ASP A 90 14.88 16.36 -7.56
CA ASP A 90 13.44 16.05 -7.55
C ASP A 90 12.91 15.75 -6.14
N LEU A 91 11.68 16.17 -5.90
CA LEU A 91 10.91 15.85 -4.71
C LEU A 91 9.43 15.67 -5.12
N TRP A 92 8.83 14.55 -4.77
CA TRP A 92 7.39 14.32 -4.94
C TRP A 92 6.68 14.73 -3.67
N VAL A 93 5.80 15.73 -3.77
CA VAL A 93 5.17 16.37 -2.61
C VAL A 93 3.66 16.12 -2.60
N LEU A 94 3.16 15.55 -1.49
CA LEU A 94 1.77 15.63 -1.10
C LEU A 94 1.62 16.89 -0.23
N PRO A 95 0.95 17.96 -0.74
CA PRO A 95 0.96 19.26 -0.09
C PRO A 95 -0.02 19.33 1.09
N ALA A 96 0.28 20.22 2.03
CA ALA A 96 -0.63 20.57 3.14
C ALA A 96 -1.90 21.30 2.66
N SER A 97 -1.90 21.86 1.46
CA SER A 97 -3.06 22.47 0.79
C SER A 97 -3.66 21.50 -0.22
N GLN A 98 -4.99 21.52 -0.36
CA GLN A 98 -5.66 20.61 -1.28
C GLN A 98 -5.31 20.92 -2.75
N ASP A 99 -4.84 19.89 -3.48
CA ASP A 99 -4.73 19.86 -4.95
C ASP A 99 -5.60 18.72 -5.47
N PRO A 100 -6.58 18.95 -6.37
CA PRO A 100 -7.50 17.89 -6.83
C PRO A 100 -6.82 16.77 -7.63
N ARG A 101 -5.57 16.95 -8.05
CA ARG A 101 -4.76 15.93 -8.75
C ARG A 101 -4.04 14.99 -7.80
N LEU A 102 -3.93 15.35 -6.51
CA LEU A 102 -3.09 14.68 -5.52
C LEU A 102 -3.94 14.21 -4.33
N LEU A 103 -3.45 13.18 -3.66
CA LEU A 103 -4.02 12.78 -2.38
C LEU A 103 -3.88 13.92 -1.37
N TYR A 104 -4.97 14.28 -0.72
CA TYR A 104 -4.98 15.24 0.39
C TYR A 104 -4.86 14.46 1.69
N LEU A 105 -3.61 14.32 2.18
CA LEU A 105 -3.28 13.50 3.35
C LEU A 105 -3.30 14.34 4.63
N GLY A 106 -4.25 14.03 5.52
CA GLY A 106 -4.32 14.61 6.86
C GLY A 106 -3.72 13.68 7.93
N LEU A 107 -3.48 14.28 9.09
CA LEU A 107 -3.17 13.59 10.34
C LEU A 107 -4.26 13.93 11.33
N SER A 108 -4.92 12.92 11.90
CA SER A 108 -6.07 13.14 12.76
C SER A 108 -5.96 12.37 14.07
N THR A 109 -6.26 13.07 15.14
CA THR A 109 -6.46 12.52 16.49
C THR A 109 -7.90 12.77 16.96
N GLU A 110 -8.80 13.19 16.05
CA GLU A 110 -10.20 13.47 16.34
C GLU A 110 -10.92 12.25 16.89
N GLY A 111 -11.70 12.46 17.94
CA GLY A 111 -12.40 11.39 18.65
C GLY A 111 -11.50 10.54 19.56
N LEU A 112 -10.21 10.85 19.65
CA LEU A 112 -9.31 10.24 20.62
C LEU A 112 -9.46 10.98 21.96
N ALA A 113 -9.93 10.29 22.98
CA ALA A 113 -10.05 10.81 24.36
C ALA A 113 -8.91 10.26 25.20
N LEU A 114 -7.88 11.06 25.41
CA LEU A 114 -6.73 10.72 26.25
C LEU A 114 -6.53 11.80 27.31
N PRO A 115 -6.02 11.45 28.50
CA PRO A 115 -5.62 12.45 29.52
C PRO A 115 -4.42 13.30 29.10
N SER A 116 -3.65 12.85 28.12
CA SER A 116 -2.54 13.60 27.49
C SER A 116 -3.10 14.70 26.60
N GLN A 117 -2.47 15.87 26.57
CA GLN A 117 -2.82 16.95 25.64
C GLN A 117 -2.21 16.77 24.26
N THR A 118 -1.11 16.04 24.16
CA THR A 118 -0.39 15.77 22.91
C THR A 118 0.03 14.32 22.84
N LEU A 119 0.29 13.88 21.63
CA LEU A 119 0.94 12.61 21.35
C LEU A 119 2.04 12.81 20.29
N ASP A 120 3.01 11.91 20.27
CA ASP A 120 4.08 11.92 19.27
C ASP A 120 3.80 10.82 18.23
N LEU A 121 4.01 11.13 16.95
CA LEU A 121 4.01 10.18 15.85
C LEU A 121 5.42 10.13 15.26
N PHE A 122 6.15 9.07 15.54
CA PHE A 122 7.54 8.86 15.14
C PHE A 122 7.62 8.18 13.77
N VAL A 123 8.62 8.56 12.98
CA VAL A 123 9.09 7.77 11.85
C VAL A 123 10.18 6.83 12.36
N ARG A 124 9.93 5.51 12.33
CA ARG A 124 10.84 4.51 12.88
C ARG A 124 11.80 3.94 11.85
N ARG A 125 11.32 3.75 10.63
CA ARG A 125 12.09 3.16 9.54
C ARG A 125 11.51 3.56 8.20
N ILE A 126 12.36 3.56 7.18
CA ILE A 126 11.96 3.73 5.78
C ILE A 126 12.62 2.61 4.98
N ASP A 127 11.81 1.84 4.26
CA ASP A 127 12.26 0.79 3.36
C ASP A 127 11.91 1.21 1.92
N GLY A 128 12.91 1.33 1.06
CA GLY A 128 12.72 1.75 -0.33
C GLY A 128 13.74 2.80 -0.79
N PRO A 129 13.57 3.35 -1.99
CA PRO A 129 14.55 4.26 -2.60
C PRO A 129 14.47 5.70 -2.10
N ALA A 130 13.32 6.13 -1.52
CA ALA A 130 13.12 7.53 -1.18
C ALA A 130 13.55 7.86 0.25
N HIS A 131 14.10 9.06 0.43
CA HIS A 131 14.11 9.74 1.73
C HIS A 131 12.77 10.47 1.93
N LEU A 132 12.37 10.60 3.19
CA LEU A 132 11.16 11.30 3.62
C LEU A 132 11.51 12.62 4.27
N CYS A 133 10.78 13.69 3.93
CA CYS A 133 10.74 14.91 4.70
C CYS A 133 9.28 15.32 4.97
N ILE A 134 9.00 15.83 6.19
CA ILE A 134 7.67 16.33 6.56
C ILE A 134 7.86 17.72 7.16
N TRP A 135 7.13 18.71 6.63
CA TRP A 135 7.27 20.10 7.06
C TRP A 135 5.99 20.89 6.96
N GLN A 136 5.99 22.05 7.57
CA GLN A 136 5.01 23.14 7.40
C GLN A 136 5.73 24.44 7.13
N PHE A 137 5.02 25.45 6.59
CA PHE A 137 5.49 26.80 6.57
C PHE A 137 4.93 27.54 7.79
N ASP A 138 5.77 28.33 8.46
CA ASP A 138 5.34 29.23 9.51
C ASP A 138 4.66 30.48 8.94
N GLY A 139 4.06 31.30 9.80
CA GLY A 139 3.36 32.52 9.39
C GLY A 139 4.23 33.59 8.71
N ALA A 140 5.57 33.46 8.78
CA ALA A 140 6.54 34.33 8.13
C ALA A 140 7.10 33.73 6.82
N GLY A 141 6.63 32.51 6.45
CA GLY A 141 7.09 31.78 5.27
C GLY A 141 8.37 30.98 5.51
N GLY A 142 8.84 30.88 6.76
CA GLY A 142 9.92 30.01 7.17
C GLY A 142 9.50 28.54 7.14
N LEU A 143 10.46 27.65 6.86
CA LEU A 143 10.23 26.20 6.82
C LEU A 143 10.43 25.61 8.22
N SER A 144 9.39 24.97 8.76
CA SER A 144 9.43 24.21 10.00
C SER A 144 9.45 22.71 9.67
N LEU A 145 10.61 22.08 9.79
CA LEU A 145 10.86 20.68 9.48
C LEU A 145 10.61 19.81 10.70
N SER A 146 9.72 18.83 10.57
CA SER A 146 9.38 17.89 11.63
C SER A 146 10.07 16.54 11.45
N VAL A 147 10.35 16.13 10.21
CA VAL A 147 11.02 14.88 9.85
C VAL A 147 11.97 15.13 8.69
N GLN A 148 13.20 14.60 8.82
CA GLN A 148 14.18 14.55 7.74
C GLN A 148 14.98 13.24 7.82
N SER A 149 14.72 12.31 6.89
CA SER A 149 15.37 10.99 6.96
C SER A 149 16.70 10.91 6.23
N ARG A 150 17.12 11.97 5.54
CA ARG A 150 18.37 11.99 4.76
C ARG A 150 19.62 11.99 5.65
N ASP A 151 19.55 12.61 6.81
CA ASP A 151 20.62 12.67 7.83
C ASP A 151 20.56 11.52 8.84
N GLY A 152 19.65 10.56 8.62
CA GLY A 152 19.36 9.45 9.51
C GLY A 152 18.18 9.72 10.43
N LEU A 153 17.39 8.68 10.74
CA LEU A 153 16.24 8.80 11.63
C LEU A 153 16.67 8.77 13.10
N THR A 154 16.09 9.68 13.87
CA THR A 154 16.33 9.82 15.33
C THR A 154 15.00 10.00 16.07
N GLU A 155 15.02 10.10 17.39
CA GLU A 155 13.82 10.40 18.19
C GLU A 155 13.28 11.84 17.95
N SER A 156 14.01 12.70 17.24
CA SER A 156 13.52 14.02 16.81
C SER A 156 12.66 13.96 15.55
N ASP A 157 12.75 12.88 14.76
CA ASP A 157 11.95 12.67 13.55
C ASP A 157 10.52 12.23 13.90
N ARG A 158 9.74 13.19 14.40
CA ARG A 158 8.38 12.99 14.85
C ARG A 158 7.50 14.20 14.62
N LEU A 159 6.21 13.92 14.55
CA LEU A 159 5.17 14.93 14.58
C LEU A 159 4.54 14.95 15.98
N GLN A 160 4.46 16.12 16.59
CA GLN A 160 3.73 16.29 17.84
C GLN A 160 2.31 16.74 17.49
N LEU A 161 1.32 15.90 17.81
CA LEU A 161 -0.08 16.11 17.45
C LEU A 161 -0.89 16.44 18.71
N PRO A 162 -1.61 17.56 18.76
CA PRO A 162 -2.58 17.80 19.84
C PRO A 162 -3.68 16.73 19.81
N VAL A 163 -4.14 16.28 20.96
CA VAL A 163 -5.26 15.34 21.05
C VAL A 163 -6.56 16.05 20.65
N GLY A 164 -7.38 15.38 19.84
CA GLY A 164 -8.63 15.93 19.30
C GLY A 164 -8.43 16.89 18.12
N SER A 165 -7.25 16.90 17.50
CA SER A 165 -6.90 17.77 16.38
C SER A 165 -6.91 17.06 15.02
N HIS A 166 -6.93 17.89 13.96
CA HIS A 166 -6.75 17.50 12.57
C HIS A 166 -5.81 18.52 11.91
N ALA A 167 -4.81 18.05 11.20
CA ALA A 167 -3.82 18.90 10.54
C ALA A 167 -3.30 18.26 9.25
N HIS A 168 -2.90 19.11 8.30
CA HIS A 168 -2.21 18.67 7.08
C HIS A 168 -0.78 19.20 7.11
N HIS A 169 0.14 18.37 6.63
CA HIS A 169 1.56 18.68 6.50
C HIS A 169 1.99 18.45 5.06
N ASN A 170 3.02 19.16 4.62
CA ASN A 170 3.69 18.80 3.38
C ASN A 170 4.52 17.53 3.64
N LEU A 171 4.36 16.52 2.80
CA LEU A 171 5.13 15.27 2.83
C LEU A 171 5.87 15.14 1.53
N GLY A 172 7.19 15.04 1.58
CA GLY A 172 8.05 14.92 0.42
C GLY A 172 8.80 13.58 0.39
N LEU A 173 8.84 12.97 -0.80
CA LEU A 173 9.59 11.74 -1.09
C LEU A 173 10.63 12.03 -2.18
N SER A 174 11.90 11.69 -1.96
CA SER A 174 13.03 12.12 -2.79
C SER A 174 13.31 11.26 -4.01
N ALA A 175 12.60 10.15 -4.20
CA ALA A 175 12.80 9.24 -5.32
C ALA A 175 11.50 8.52 -5.69
N SER A 176 11.38 8.16 -6.97
CA SER A 176 10.32 7.30 -7.48
C SER A 176 10.52 5.83 -7.10
N GLY A 177 9.45 5.04 -7.18
CA GLY A 177 9.42 3.64 -6.79
C GLY A 177 8.53 3.39 -5.58
N VAL A 178 8.62 2.20 -5.01
CA VAL A 178 7.83 1.82 -3.84
C VAL A 178 8.64 2.08 -2.58
N THR A 179 8.08 2.90 -1.67
CA THR A 179 8.69 3.22 -0.38
C THR A 179 7.71 2.93 0.74
N THR A 180 8.15 2.22 1.76
CA THR A 180 7.37 1.95 2.97
C THR A 180 7.91 2.78 4.12
N VAL A 181 7.04 3.58 4.74
CA VAL A 181 7.35 4.40 5.93
C VAL A 181 6.71 3.74 7.14
N TRP A 182 7.52 3.38 8.14
CA TRP A 182 7.05 2.77 9.37
C TRP A 182 6.82 3.83 10.43
N LEU A 183 5.59 3.93 10.90
CA LEU A 183 5.16 4.91 11.89
C LEU A 183 4.80 4.24 13.21
N GLN A 184 5.08 4.94 14.31
CA GLN A 184 4.69 4.50 15.66
C GLN A 184 4.22 5.69 16.49
N ALA A 185 3.05 5.58 17.08
CA ALA A 185 2.54 6.61 17.98
C ALA A 185 2.88 6.33 19.43
N ARG A 186 3.10 7.41 20.19
CA ARG A 186 3.29 7.40 21.64
C ARG A 186 2.37 8.42 22.29
N ALA A 187 1.64 8.02 23.33
CA ALA A 187 0.92 8.92 24.22
C ALA A 187 1.22 8.59 25.68
N THR A 188 1.09 9.59 26.57
CA THR A 188 1.19 9.36 28.00
C THR A 188 -0.21 9.12 28.58
N VAL A 189 -0.43 7.96 29.17
CA VAL A 189 -1.69 7.56 29.78
C VAL A 189 -1.41 7.15 31.22
N GLY A 190 -2.02 7.87 32.20
CA GLY A 190 -1.82 7.57 33.63
C GLY A 190 -0.35 7.68 34.07
N GLY A 191 0.45 8.56 33.48
CA GLY A 191 1.88 8.72 33.75
C GLY A 191 2.78 7.66 33.11
N THR A 192 2.24 6.76 32.28
CA THR A 192 2.98 5.72 31.56
C THR A 192 2.88 5.94 30.06
N ASN A 193 3.97 5.65 29.32
CA ASN A 193 3.95 5.70 27.87
C ASN A 193 3.20 4.51 27.28
N ALA A 194 2.13 4.81 26.52
CA ALA A 194 1.40 3.86 25.69
C ALA A 194 1.89 4.01 24.23
N TRP A 195 2.22 2.89 23.60
CA TRP A 195 2.72 2.84 22.24
C TRP A 195 1.72 2.14 21.32
N SER A 196 1.63 2.60 20.08
CA SER A 196 1.01 1.80 19.02
C SER A 196 1.98 0.72 18.52
N PRO A 197 1.49 -0.31 17.83
CA PRO A 197 2.36 -1.11 16.96
C PRO A 197 3.05 -0.23 15.91
N GLU A 198 4.27 -0.62 15.48
CA GLU A 198 4.85 -0.05 14.28
C GLU A 198 3.98 -0.41 13.09
N THR A 199 3.58 0.59 12.33
CA THR A 199 2.59 0.44 11.26
C THR A 199 3.18 0.92 9.93
N PRO A 200 3.30 0.06 8.91
CA PRO A 200 3.84 0.44 7.61
C PRO A 200 2.81 1.19 6.77
N ILE A 201 3.19 2.36 6.27
CA ILE A 201 2.45 3.11 5.25
C ILE A 201 3.19 2.96 3.93
N LEU A 202 2.50 2.46 2.92
CA LEU A 202 3.10 2.18 1.62
C LEU A 202 2.82 3.31 0.65
N PHE A 203 3.88 3.88 0.05
CA PHE A 203 3.83 4.91 -0.98
C PHE A 203 4.31 4.32 -2.32
N SER A 204 3.51 4.51 -3.36
CA SER A 204 3.82 4.18 -4.75
C SER A 204 4.10 5.48 -5.50
N VAL A 205 5.36 5.85 -5.62
CA VAL A 205 5.81 7.12 -6.21
C VAL A 205 6.13 6.91 -7.69
N GLU A 206 5.42 7.60 -8.56
CA GLU A 206 5.58 7.47 -10.01
C GLU A 206 6.84 8.19 -10.56
N PRO A 207 7.47 7.62 -11.61
CA PRO A 207 7.15 6.33 -12.23
C PRO A 207 7.63 5.15 -11.39
N VAL A 208 6.75 4.16 -11.18
CA VAL A 208 7.18 2.90 -10.56
C VAL A 208 7.88 2.06 -11.63
N PRO A 209 9.11 1.57 -11.40
CA PRO A 209 9.80 0.72 -12.35
C PRO A 209 8.98 -0.53 -12.72
N GLU A 210 8.86 -0.81 -14.01
CA GLU A 210 8.17 -1.99 -14.47
C GLU A 210 8.90 -3.26 -14.06
N THR A 211 8.17 -4.16 -13.43
CA THR A 211 8.66 -5.48 -13.05
C THR A 211 7.93 -6.53 -13.86
N PRO A 212 8.64 -7.39 -14.62
CA PRO A 212 7.99 -8.47 -15.36
C PRO A 212 7.18 -9.39 -14.44
N PHE A 213 6.04 -9.85 -14.95
CA PHE A 213 5.26 -10.86 -14.23
C PHE A 213 6.05 -12.17 -14.08
N ARG A 214 6.04 -12.71 -12.86
CA ARG A 214 6.70 -13.97 -12.53
C ARG A 214 5.80 -14.82 -11.67
N LEU A 215 5.75 -16.10 -12.01
CA LEU A 215 5.12 -17.13 -11.17
C LEU A 215 6.21 -17.80 -10.32
N GLY A 216 5.95 -17.89 -9.02
CA GLY A 216 6.79 -18.64 -8.10
C GLY A 216 6.64 -20.14 -8.26
N THR A 217 7.38 -20.92 -7.48
CA THR A 217 7.30 -22.38 -7.49
C THR A 217 5.93 -22.85 -6.97
N PRO A 218 5.18 -23.65 -7.76
CA PRO A 218 3.90 -24.18 -7.30
C PRO A 218 4.07 -25.11 -6.08
N ARG A 219 3.19 -24.96 -5.11
CA ARG A 219 3.11 -25.79 -3.91
C ARG A 219 1.75 -26.49 -3.86
N ARG A 220 1.73 -27.83 -3.79
CA ARG A 220 0.48 -28.58 -3.64
C ARG A 220 -0.10 -28.34 -2.24
N VAL A 221 -1.37 -27.95 -2.18
CA VAL A 221 -2.09 -27.68 -0.92
C VAL A 221 -3.24 -28.66 -0.68
N SER A 222 -3.74 -29.30 -1.73
CA SER A 222 -4.70 -30.40 -1.64
C SER A 222 -4.52 -31.39 -2.81
N ALA A 223 -5.36 -32.43 -2.85
CA ALA A 223 -5.38 -33.37 -3.97
C ALA A 223 -5.66 -32.66 -5.32
N ASP A 224 -6.49 -31.62 -5.31
CA ASP A 224 -7.01 -30.95 -6.51
C ASP A 224 -6.55 -29.50 -6.66
N SER A 225 -5.62 -29.01 -5.81
CA SER A 225 -5.20 -27.62 -5.87
C SER A 225 -3.72 -27.41 -5.59
N LEU A 226 -3.18 -26.38 -6.26
CA LEU A 226 -1.84 -25.83 -6.06
C LEU A 226 -1.97 -24.37 -5.61
N GLU A 227 -1.04 -23.92 -4.80
CA GLU A 227 -0.76 -22.50 -4.62
C GLU A 227 0.47 -22.09 -5.41
N VAL A 228 0.39 -20.92 -6.03
CA VAL A 228 1.51 -20.28 -6.70
C VAL A 228 1.50 -18.78 -6.36
N THR A 229 2.66 -18.18 -6.20
CA THR A 229 2.77 -16.74 -6.04
C THR A 229 2.93 -16.05 -7.39
N LEU A 230 2.27 -14.91 -7.58
CA LEU A 230 2.46 -14.00 -8.70
C LEU A 230 3.12 -12.73 -8.19
N THR A 231 4.19 -12.29 -8.85
CA THR A 231 4.81 -10.96 -8.68
C THR A 231 4.80 -10.22 -10.01
N GLY A 232 4.83 -8.90 -9.95
CA GLY A 232 4.83 -8.01 -11.11
C GLY A 232 4.72 -6.55 -10.66
N THR A 233 4.60 -5.62 -11.59
CA THR A 233 4.35 -4.21 -11.27
C THR A 233 2.99 -4.08 -10.57
N PRO A 234 2.92 -3.52 -9.34
CA PRO A 234 1.67 -3.37 -8.60
C PRO A 234 0.60 -2.64 -9.42
N GLY A 235 -0.63 -3.16 -9.39
CA GLY A 235 -1.76 -2.62 -10.15
C GLY A 235 -1.82 -3.04 -11.61
N HIS A 236 -0.77 -3.65 -12.18
CA HIS A 236 -0.80 -4.18 -13.54
C HIS A 236 -1.47 -5.55 -13.58
N THR A 237 -2.22 -5.79 -14.65
CA THR A 237 -2.98 -7.03 -14.83
C THR A 237 -2.37 -7.86 -15.97
N THR A 238 -2.25 -9.16 -15.73
CA THR A 238 -1.85 -10.16 -16.73
C THR A 238 -2.93 -11.23 -16.85
N ARG A 239 -2.92 -11.98 -17.94
CA ARG A 239 -3.76 -13.17 -18.10
C ARG A 239 -2.98 -14.40 -17.64
N LEU A 240 -3.58 -15.17 -16.74
CA LEU A 240 -3.05 -16.47 -16.35
C LEU A 240 -3.61 -17.57 -17.26
N GLU A 241 -2.75 -18.43 -17.76
CA GLU A 241 -3.11 -19.53 -18.65
C GLU A 241 -2.52 -20.85 -18.13
N THR A 242 -3.20 -21.96 -18.45
CA THR A 242 -2.75 -23.33 -18.14
C THR A 242 -2.69 -24.20 -19.40
N SER A 243 -1.79 -25.20 -19.40
CA SER A 243 -1.68 -26.19 -20.48
C SER A 243 -1.26 -27.54 -19.91
N THR A 244 -1.60 -28.62 -20.62
CA THR A 244 -1.13 -29.98 -20.36
C THR A 244 -0.06 -30.43 -21.35
N ASN A 245 0.13 -29.71 -22.48
CA ASN A 245 1.00 -30.10 -23.58
C ASN A 245 1.92 -28.98 -24.10
N LEU A 246 1.89 -27.78 -23.49
CA LEU A 246 2.64 -26.57 -23.88
C LEU A 246 2.26 -25.99 -25.26
N VAL A 247 1.28 -26.55 -25.94
CA VAL A 247 0.80 -26.13 -27.25
C VAL A 247 -0.55 -25.43 -27.13
N GLU A 248 -1.51 -26.09 -26.50
CA GLU A 248 -2.86 -25.57 -26.27
C GLU A 248 -2.91 -24.96 -24.87
N TRP A 249 -3.35 -23.70 -24.83
CA TRP A 249 -3.41 -22.94 -23.59
C TRP A 249 -4.83 -22.47 -23.30
N GLU A 250 -5.29 -22.76 -22.10
CA GLU A 250 -6.61 -22.38 -21.61
C GLU A 250 -6.45 -21.22 -20.63
N SER A 251 -7.28 -20.17 -20.79
CA SER A 251 -7.26 -19.01 -19.88
C SER A 251 -7.91 -19.37 -18.55
N LEU A 252 -7.21 -19.07 -17.47
CA LEU A 252 -7.72 -19.12 -16.10
C LEU A 252 -8.28 -17.77 -15.63
N GLY A 253 -8.10 -16.73 -16.43
CA GLY A 253 -8.61 -15.38 -16.16
C GLY A 253 -7.53 -14.33 -15.94
N PRO A 254 -7.94 -13.06 -15.74
CA PRO A 254 -7.02 -11.97 -15.41
C PRO A 254 -6.59 -12.04 -13.95
N VAL A 255 -5.35 -11.66 -13.68
CA VAL A 255 -4.80 -11.51 -12.32
C VAL A 255 -4.00 -10.22 -12.24
N THR A 256 -4.26 -9.41 -11.21
CA THR A 256 -3.56 -8.15 -10.96
C THR A 256 -2.46 -8.36 -9.92
N ALA A 257 -1.25 -7.90 -10.21
CA ALA A 257 -0.15 -7.89 -9.25
C ALA A 257 -0.42 -6.86 -8.13
N ASP A 258 0.16 -7.13 -6.97
CA ASP A 258 0.10 -6.25 -5.81
C ASP A 258 1.53 -5.95 -5.32
N PHE A 259 1.67 -5.10 -4.30
CA PHE A 259 2.95 -4.77 -3.68
C PHE A 259 3.61 -5.98 -3.01
N ASP A 260 2.79 -6.88 -2.47
CA ASP A 260 3.23 -8.18 -1.98
C ASP A 260 2.95 -9.28 -3.03
N PRO A 261 3.68 -10.40 -2.99
CA PRO A 261 3.37 -11.53 -3.85
C PRO A 261 1.92 -12.00 -3.69
N VAL A 262 1.17 -12.01 -4.78
CA VAL A 262 -0.23 -12.45 -4.79
C VAL A 262 -0.27 -13.97 -4.74
N VAL A 263 -0.90 -14.55 -3.74
CA VAL A 263 -1.11 -16.00 -3.65
C VAL A 263 -2.34 -16.38 -4.46
N LEU A 264 -2.17 -17.30 -5.39
CA LEU A 264 -3.22 -17.83 -6.27
C LEU A 264 -3.44 -19.30 -5.97
N THR A 265 -4.70 -19.70 -5.81
CA THR A 265 -5.06 -21.13 -5.76
C THR A 265 -5.47 -21.56 -7.15
N LEU A 266 -4.73 -22.53 -7.71
CA LEU A 266 -4.89 -23.04 -9.07
C LEU A 266 -5.40 -24.48 -9.06
N PRO A 267 -6.27 -24.87 -10.03
CA PRO A 267 -6.74 -26.24 -10.13
C PRO A 267 -5.61 -27.19 -10.55
N ALA A 268 -5.48 -28.30 -9.86
CA ALA A 268 -4.50 -29.34 -10.15
C ALA A 268 -5.13 -30.73 -9.95
N PRO A 269 -6.11 -31.13 -10.76
CA PRO A 269 -6.78 -32.41 -10.61
C PRO A 269 -5.81 -33.58 -10.74
N VAL A 270 -5.98 -34.60 -9.89
CA VAL A 270 -5.13 -35.79 -9.81
C VAL A 270 -5.06 -36.55 -11.14
N ALA A 271 -6.12 -36.47 -11.94
CA ALA A 271 -6.21 -37.16 -13.24
C ALA A 271 -5.28 -36.54 -14.31
N SER A 272 -4.68 -35.40 -14.09
CA SER A 272 -3.76 -34.73 -15.03
C SER A 272 -2.36 -34.66 -14.45
N PRO A 273 -1.46 -35.57 -14.75
CA PRO A 273 -0.16 -35.70 -14.08
C PRO A 273 0.79 -34.52 -14.35
N THR A 274 0.56 -33.73 -15.41
CA THR A 274 1.42 -32.59 -15.77
C THR A 274 0.57 -31.40 -16.12
N ARG A 275 0.87 -30.25 -15.50
CA ARG A 275 0.30 -28.95 -15.83
C ARG A 275 1.36 -27.87 -15.87
N PHE A 276 1.23 -27.01 -16.85
CA PHE A 276 2.06 -25.85 -17.05
C PHE A 276 1.21 -24.60 -16.84
N PHE A 277 1.83 -23.54 -16.30
CA PHE A 277 1.20 -22.24 -16.09
C PHE A 277 2.08 -21.16 -16.67
N ARG A 278 1.46 -20.12 -17.24
CA ARG A 278 2.16 -18.93 -17.70
C ARG A 278 1.33 -17.66 -17.52
N THR A 279 1.98 -16.54 -17.52
CA THR A 279 1.40 -15.20 -17.66
C THR A 279 1.53 -14.72 -19.10
N ARG A 280 0.54 -13.95 -19.58
CA ARG A 280 0.54 -13.37 -20.93
C ARG A 280 -0.06 -11.97 -20.96
#